data_4e72af9addedece33bd7d76ad5f2d07f
#
_entry.id   4e72af9addedece33bd7d76ad5f2d07f
#
_cell.length_a   1.000
_cell.length_b   1.000
_cell.length_c   1.000
_cell.angle_alpha   90.00
_cell.angle_beta   90.00
_cell.angle_gamma   90.00
#
_symmetry.space_group_name_H-M   'P 1'
#
loop_
_entity.id
_entity.type
_entity.pdbx_description
1 polymer ?
#
loop_
_entity_poly.entity_id
_entity_poly.type
_entity_poly.pdbx_seq_one_letter_code
_entity_poly.pdbx_strand_id
1 'polypeptide(L)'
;MTVNELMIGNIVEYNDTSMTVLGIMQNSVILDGVNSLIDIELISPILLSENILLSIGFQLELTAKTRQYKKGLVRINYVFDGRLKGKVFIAFANIVYENYDAIKYVHRIQNLITTTS
;
A
#
# COMPACT_ATOMS: atom_id res chain seq x y z
N MET A 1 -8.40 2.45 -11.69
CA MET A 1 -6.95 2.13 -11.61
C MET A 1 -6.40 1.97 -13.01
N THR A 2 -5.18 2.35 -13.25
CA THR A 2 -4.51 2.19 -14.54
C THR A 2 -3.31 1.25 -14.41
N VAL A 3 -2.92 0.61 -15.52
CA VAL A 3 -1.75 -0.30 -15.49
C VAL A 3 -0.45 0.46 -15.17
N ASN A 4 -0.37 1.75 -15.47
CA ASN A 4 0.83 2.57 -15.22
C ASN A 4 1.13 2.76 -13.74
N GLU A 5 0.15 2.60 -12.85
CA GLU A 5 0.37 2.74 -11.41
C GLU A 5 0.68 1.40 -10.72
N LEU A 6 0.68 0.29 -11.47
CA LEU A 6 0.93 -1.04 -10.92
C LEU A 6 2.35 -1.51 -11.21
N MET A 7 2.86 -2.34 -10.29
CA MET A 7 4.12 -3.06 -10.44
C MET A 7 3.89 -4.53 -10.10
N ILE A 8 4.69 -5.40 -10.68
CA ILE A 8 4.70 -6.82 -10.31
C ILE A 8 4.99 -6.94 -8.82
N GLY A 9 4.21 -7.75 -8.12
CA GLY A 9 4.29 -7.90 -6.67
C GLY A 9 3.28 -7.07 -5.89
N ASN A 10 2.59 -6.13 -6.54
CA ASN A 10 1.54 -5.37 -5.87
C ASN A 10 0.38 -6.25 -5.44
N ILE A 11 -0.25 -5.90 -4.32
CA ILE A 11 -1.46 -6.54 -3.83
C ILE A 11 -2.65 -5.68 -4.20
N VAL A 12 -3.61 -6.29 -4.88
CA VAL A 12 -4.84 -5.64 -5.33
C VAL A 12 -6.04 -6.52 -5.01
N GLU A 13 -7.24 -5.97 -5.15
CA GLU A 13 -8.48 -6.70 -4.92
C GLU A 13 -9.11 -7.11 -6.24
N TYR A 14 -9.48 -8.38 -6.34
CA TYR A 14 -10.24 -8.94 -7.44
C TYR A 14 -11.26 -9.93 -6.87
N ASN A 15 -12.53 -9.78 -7.22
CA ASN A 15 -13.61 -10.66 -6.74
C ASN A 15 -13.65 -10.74 -5.20
N ASP A 16 -13.52 -9.58 -4.54
CA ASP A 16 -13.51 -9.46 -3.08
C ASP A 16 -12.36 -10.23 -2.39
N THR A 17 -11.32 -10.55 -3.14
CA THR A 17 -10.16 -11.28 -2.63
C THR A 17 -8.88 -10.52 -2.95
N SER A 18 -7.98 -10.44 -1.97
CA SER A 18 -6.65 -9.86 -2.17
C SER A 18 -5.78 -10.80 -2.99
N MET A 19 -5.17 -10.30 -4.05
CA MET A 19 -4.34 -11.09 -4.94
C MET A 19 -3.08 -10.33 -5.32
N THR A 20 -2.01 -11.07 -5.61
CA THR A 20 -0.73 -10.50 -6.01
C THR A 20 -0.64 -10.41 -7.52
N VAL A 21 -0.17 -9.28 -8.03
CA VAL A 21 0.07 -9.05 -9.47
C VAL A 21 1.34 -9.78 -9.87
N LEU A 22 1.23 -10.74 -10.79
CA LEU A 22 2.36 -11.49 -11.33
C LEU A 22 2.85 -10.98 -12.67
N GLY A 23 1.99 -10.31 -13.41
CA GLY A 23 2.34 -9.78 -14.72
C GLY A 23 1.42 -8.62 -15.11
N ILE A 24 1.91 -7.77 -16.00
CA ILE A 24 1.18 -6.59 -16.46
C ILE A 24 1.25 -6.55 -17.97
N MET A 25 0.07 -6.49 -18.60
CA MET A 25 -0.09 -6.34 -20.04
C MET A 25 -0.66 -4.94 -20.33
N GLN A 26 -1.02 -4.69 -21.57
CA GLN A 26 -1.44 -3.35 -21.99
C GLN A 26 -2.63 -2.80 -21.20
N ASN A 27 -3.68 -3.61 -21.01
CA ASN A 27 -4.89 -3.24 -20.27
C ASN A 27 -5.34 -4.34 -19.33
N SER A 28 -4.46 -5.30 -19.01
CA SER A 28 -4.79 -6.48 -18.24
C SER A 28 -3.65 -6.85 -17.32
N VAL A 29 -3.96 -7.66 -16.31
CA VAL A 29 -2.97 -8.18 -15.37
C VAL A 29 -3.09 -9.68 -15.25
N ILE A 30 -2.00 -10.31 -14.84
CA ILE A 30 -1.97 -11.70 -14.42
C ILE A 30 -1.92 -11.70 -12.90
N LEU A 31 -2.88 -12.36 -12.27
CA LEU A 31 -2.98 -12.45 -10.82
C LEU A 31 -2.63 -13.86 -10.34
N ASP A 32 -1.99 -13.95 -9.18
CA ASP A 32 -1.66 -15.22 -8.56
C ASP A 32 -2.95 -15.98 -8.23
N GLY A 33 -3.04 -17.24 -8.69
CA GLY A 33 -4.22 -18.08 -8.48
C GLY A 33 -5.31 -17.94 -9.53
N VAL A 34 -5.12 -17.08 -10.54
CA VAL A 34 -6.07 -16.90 -11.64
C VAL A 34 -5.40 -17.30 -12.96
N ASN A 35 -6.04 -18.20 -13.72
CA ASN A 35 -5.45 -18.78 -14.93
C ASN A 35 -5.74 -17.99 -16.21
N SER A 36 -6.27 -16.80 -16.11
CA SER A 36 -6.59 -15.97 -17.27
C SER A 36 -6.16 -14.52 -17.03
N LEU A 37 -6.03 -13.77 -18.14
CA LEU A 37 -5.82 -12.32 -18.05
C LEU A 37 -7.06 -11.67 -17.47
N ILE A 38 -6.84 -10.75 -16.53
CA ILE A 38 -7.90 -9.99 -15.88
C ILE A 38 -7.81 -8.54 -16.36
N ASP A 39 -8.92 -8.02 -16.87
CA ASP A 39 -9.02 -6.63 -17.29
C ASP A 39 -8.74 -5.71 -16.10
N ILE A 40 -7.95 -4.66 -16.34
CA ILE A 40 -7.59 -3.70 -15.29
C ILE A 40 -8.82 -3.05 -14.62
N GLU A 41 -9.92 -2.92 -15.36
CA GLU A 41 -11.15 -2.34 -14.82
C GLU A 41 -11.83 -3.22 -13.77
N LEU A 42 -11.48 -4.51 -13.72
CA LEU A 42 -12.05 -5.46 -12.75
C LEU A 42 -11.28 -5.53 -11.44
N ILE A 43 -10.15 -4.87 -11.34
CA ILE A 43 -9.36 -4.82 -10.11
C ILE A 43 -9.51 -3.47 -9.41
N SER A 44 -9.42 -3.53 -8.08
CA SER A 44 -9.56 -2.36 -7.23
C SER A 44 -8.35 -2.20 -6.32
N PRO A 45 -7.98 -0.97 -5.97
CA PRO A 45 -6.93 -0.75 -4.99
C PRO A 45 -7.40 -1.15 -3.60
N ILE A 46 -6.48 -1.56 -2.74
CA ILE A 46 -6.77 -1.89 -1.35
C ILE A 46 -6.32 -0.73 -0.48
N LEU A 47 -7.22 -0.24 0.37
CA LEU A 47 -6.89 0.79 1.35
C LEU A 47 -5.92 0.23 2.39
N LEU A 48 -4.98 1.07 2.82
CA LEU A 48 -4.05 0.69 3.87
C LEU A 48 -4.80 0.36 5.16
N SER A 49 -4.37 -0.73 5.80
CA SER A 49 -4.82 -1.12 7.12
C SER A 49 -3.62 -1.62 7.92
N GLU A 50 -3.77 -1.67 9.25
CA GLU A 50 -2.70 -2.16 10.13
C GLU A 50 -2.32 -3.59 9.79
N ASN A 51 -3.31 -4.45 9.58
CA ASN A 51 -3.06 -5.86 9.27
C ASN A 51 -2.27 -6.04 7.97
N ILE A 52 -2.61 -5.26 6.95
CA ILE A 52 -1.93 -5.33 5.66
C ILE A 52 -0.50 -4.82 5.79
N LEU A 53 -0.27 -3.73 6.51
CA LEU A 53 1.08 -3.21 6.73
C LEU A 53 1.98 -4.25 7.39
N LEU A 54 1.48 -4.92 8.41
CA LEU A 54 2.24 -6.00 9.08
C LEU A 54 2.48 -7.17 8.12
N SER A 55 1.51 -7.52 7.29
CA SER A 55 1.63 -8.64 6.36
C SER A 55 2.66 -8.40 5.27
N ILE A 56 2.90 -7.15 4.87
CA ILE A 56 3.90 -6.81 3.85
C ILE A 56 5.26 -6.44 4.44
N GLY A 57 5.44 -6.65 5.74
CA GLY A 57 6.75 -6.57 6.39
C GLY A 57 7.03 -5.32 7.20
N PHE A 58 6.05 -4.45 7.44
CA PHE A 58 6.24 -3.32 8.34
C PHE A 58 6.34 -3.78 9.78
N GLN A 59 7.18 -3.10 10.56
CA GLN A 59 7.32 -3.33 11.99
C GLN A 59 6.60 -2.22 12.74
N LEU A 60 5.86 -2.61 13.78
CA LEU A 60 5.08 -1.68 14.59
C LEU A 60 5.89 -1.18 15.78
N GLU A 61 5.92 0.14 15.95
CA GLU A 61 6.43 0.80 17.16
C GLU A 61 5.30 1.64 17.75
N LEU A 62 5.06 1.48 19.05
CA LEU A 62 4.04 2.26 19.76
C LEU A 62 4.68 3.45 20.47
N THR A 63 4.05 4.62 20.30
CA THR A 63 4.36 5.81 21.10
C THR A 63 3.14 6.18 21.92
N ALA A 64 3.24 7.23 22.76
CA ALA A 64 2.14 7.65 23.63
C ALA A 64 0.86 8.01 22.86
N LYS A 65 0.97 8.52 21.63
CA LYS A 65 -0.17 9.04 20.86
C LYS A 65 -0.28 8.47 19.46
N THR A 66 0.73 7.71 19.01
CA THR A 66 0.77 7.23 17.62
C THR A 66 1.16 5.77 17.56
N ARG A 67 0.74 5.13 16.48
CA ARG A 67 1.26 3.84 16.04
C ARG A 67 2.10 4.09 14.81
N GLN A 68 3.38 3.75 14.88
CA GLN A 68 4.30 3.92 13.78
C GLN A 68 4.62 2.58 13.14
N TYR A 69 4.42 2.49 11.84
CA TYR A 69 4.78 1.33 11.05
C TYR A 69 5.99 1.68 10.19
N LYS A 70 7.04 0.87 10.30
CA LYS A 70 8.32 1.16 9.66
C LYS A 70 8.79 -0.01 8.80
N LYS A 71 9.21 0.30 7.58
CA LYS A 71 9.89 -0.65 6.72
C LYS A 71 10.92 0.09 5.87
N GLY A 72 12.22 -0.21 6.07
CA GLY A 72 13.29 0.51 5.40
C GLY A 72 13.25 2.00 5.73
N LEU A 73 13.18 2.84 4.71
CA LEU A 73 13.10 4.29 4.84
C LEU A 73 11.67 4.83 4.93
N VAL A 74 10.67 3.96 4.80
CA VAL A 74 9.27 4.36 4.82
C VAL A 74 8.71 4.22 6.23
N ARG A 75 8.05 5.26 6.71
CA ARG A 75 7.38 5.27 8.01
C ARG A 75 5.96 5.77 7.83
N ILE A 76 5.00 5.07 8.45
CA ILE A 76 3.59 5.43 8.42
C ILE A 76 3.15 5.62 9.87
N ASN A 77 2.69 6.81 10.20
CA ASN A 77 2.23 7.16 11.54
C ASN A 77 0.72 7.31 11.57
N TYR A 78 0.05 6.48 12.35
CA TYR A 78 -1.37 6.64 12.66
C TYR A 78 -1.50 7.33 14.00
N VAL A 79 -2.17 8.47 14.01
CA VAL A 79 -2.43 9.21 15.24
C VAL A 79 -3.76 8.71 15.82
N PHE A 80 -3.71 8.04 16.97
CA PHE A 80 -4.91 7.45 17.57
C PHE A 80 -5.43 8.25 18.77
N ASP A 81 -4.73 9.29 19.21
CA ASP A 81 -5.14 10.12 20.33
C ASP A 81 -4.69 11.57 20.11
N GLY A 82 -5.36 12.50 20.79
CA GLY A 82 -5.04 13.91 20.75
C GLY A 82 -5.72 14.67 19.61
N ARG A 83 -5.21 15.88 19.36
CA ARG A 83 -5.78 16.83 18.40
C ARG A 83 -5.79 16.31 16.96
N LEU A 84 -4.79 15.52 16.59
CA LEU A 84 -4.63 15.00 15.23
C LEU A 84 -5.17 13.58 15.08
N LYS A 85 -6.04 13.13 16.00
CA LYS A 85 -6.63 11.80 15.96
C LYS A 85 -7.25 11.51 14.60
N GLY A 86 -6.92 10.34 14.05
CA GLY A 86 -7.42 9.90 12.75
C GLY A 86 -6.57 10.35 11.57
N LYS A 87 -5.56 11.16 11.80
CA LYS A 87 -4.62 11.56 10.74
C LYS A 87 -3.58 10.48 10.50
N VAL A 88 -3.16 10.36 9.25
CA VAL A 88 -2.10 9.44 8.85
C VAL A 88 -1.01 10.26 8.18
N PHE A 89 0.21 10.11 8.66
CA PHE A 89 1.38 10.79 8.11
C PHE A 89 2.33 9.74 7.53
N ILE A 90 2.85 10.01 6.35
CA ILE A 90 3.81 9.13 5.70
C ILE A 90 5.11 9.90 5.55
N ALA A 91 6.18 9.29 6.07
CA ALA A 91 7.52 9.84 5.97
C ALA A 91 8.39 8.91 5.14
N PHE A 92 9.19 9.50 4.26
CA PHE A 92 10.19 8.80 3.50
C PHE A 92 11.56 9.40 3.84
N ALA A 93 12.44 8.58 4.39
CA ALA A 93 13.68 9.05 5.01
C ALA A 93 13.33 10.08 6.11
N ASN A 94 13.77 11.34 5.95
CA ASN A 94 13.46 12.41 6.90
C ASN A 94 12.43 13.40 6.36
N ILE A 95 11.77 13.09 5.24
CA ILE A 95 10.79 13.95 4.60
C ILE A 95 9.39 13.43 4.92
N VAL A 96 8.55 14.29 5.50
CA VAL A 96 7.16 13.94 5.80
C VAL A 96 6.29 14.37 4.63
N TYR A 97 5.51 13.40 4.12
CA TYR A 97 4.51 13.65 3.08
C TYR A 97 3.15 13.75 3.75
N GLU A 98 2.53 14.92 3.65
CA GLU A 98 1.21 15.14 4.26
C GLU A 98 0.06 14.67 3.36
N ASN A 99 0.32 14.42 2.08
CA ASN A 99 -0.72 14.03 1.13
C ASN A 99 -1.00 12.54 1.20
N TYR A 100 -1.70 12.13 2.27
CA TYR A 100 -2.12 10.75 2.46
C TYR A 100 -3.01 10.25 1.32
N ASP A 101 -3.85 11.11 0.74
CA ASP A 101 -4.77 10.70 -0.33
C ASP A 101 -4.07 10.16 -1.57
N ALA A 102 -2.84 10.60 -1.82
CA ALA A 102 -2.06 10.12 -2.95
C ALA A 102 -1.50 8.71 -2.75
N ILE A 103 -1.30 8.29 -1.50
CA ILE A 103 -0.58 7.05 -1.18
C ILE A 103 -1.31 6.14 -0.18
N LYS A 104 -2.61 6.37 0.02
CA LYS A 104 -3.44 5.60 0.97
C LYS A 104 -3.70 4.15 0.56
N TYR A 105 -3.29 3.76 -0.64
CA TYR A 105 -3.49 2.41 -1.14
C TYR A 105 -2.23 1.57 -1.00
N VAL A 106 -2.43 0.26 -0.78
CA VAL A 106 -1.34 -0.70 -0.54
C VAL A 106 -0.33 -0.69 -1.67
N HIS A 107 -0.79 -0.74 -2.93
CA HIS A 107 0.13 -0.78 -4.08
C HIS A 107 1.00 0.48 -4.17
N ARG A 108 0.49 1.65 -3.76
CA ARG A 108 1.26 2.90 -3.74
C ARG A 108 2.41 2.82 -2.75
N ILE A 109 2.15 2.29 -1.56
CA ILE A 109 3.19 2.09 -0.54
C ILE A 109 4.20 1.04 -1.00
N GLN A 110 3.74 -0.06 -1.59
CA GLN A 110 4.65 -1.08 -2.13
C GLN A 110 5.58 -0.51 -3.21
N ASN A 111 5.04 0.33 -4.10
CA ASN A 111 5.83 0.95 -5.15
C ASN A 111 6.85 1.94 -4.59
N LEU A 112 6.47 2.70 -3.56
CA LEU A 112 7.37 3.62 -2.88
C LEU A 112 8.54 2.86 -2.25
N ILE A 113 8.29 1.74 -1.57
CA ILE A 113 9.32 0.90 -0.98
C ILE A 113 10.27 0.36 -2.06
N THR A 114 9.72 -0.14 -3.16
CA THR A 114 10.51 -0.73 -4.24
C THR A 114 11.43 0.29 -4.91
N THR A 115 10.95 1.51 -5.15
CA THR A 115 11.75 2.57 -5.77
C THR A 115 12.84 3.11 -4.85
N THR A 116 12.75 2.86 -3.57
CA THR A 116 13.63 3.46 -2.56
C THR A 116 14.59 2.46 -1.90
N SER A 117 14.40 1.20 -2.16
CA SER A 117 15.25 0.15 -1.57
C SER A 117 16.51 -0.16 -2.41
#